data_e0f41573db4d2ac1075b82e8a4a1b9bf
#
_entry.id   e0f41573db4d2ac1075b82e8a4a1b9bf
#
_cell.length_a   1.000
_cell.length_b   1.000
_cell.length_c   1.000
_cell.angle_alpha   90.00
_cell.angle_beta   90.00
_cell.angle_gamma   90.00
#
_symmetry.space_group_name_H-M   'P 1'
#
loop_
_entity.id
_entity.type
_entity.pdbx_description
1 polymer ?
#
loop_
_entity_poly.entity_id
_entity_poly.type
_entity_poly.pdbx_seq_one_letter_code
_entity_poly.pdbx_strand_id
1 'polypeptide(L)'
;DALRWIIMRYGEPAPFSGNSAQPPHLRVYPTAQVLGTIPSWDWHRARVDSARYSAVYHFAQRADALERLGATGRIAHLAAALDDIPGVGPWSVAEALQGFCGHPDAVSVGDYHLAHTVGFAFTGERTDDAGMLRLLAPYAGHRQRVVRLIQEAGIRKPRYGARISIPDYRDF
;
A
#
# COMPACT_ATOMS: atom_id res chain seq x y z
N ASP A 1 -15.08 -2.14 6.28
CA ASP A 1 -13.84 -1.94 5.55
C ASP A 1 -13.63 -0.44 5.37
N ALA A 2 -12.54 0.06 5.97
CA ALA A 2 -12.23 1.49 6.10
C ALA A 2 -12.19 2.21 4.75
N LEU A 3 -11.46 1.65 3.79
CA LEU A 3 -11.28 2.24 2.46
C LEU A 3 -12.62 2.43 1.75
N ARG A 4 -13.47 1.41 1.76
CA ARG A 4 -14.80 1.49 1.16
C ARG A 4 -15.66 2.58 1.82
N TRP A 5 -15.59 2.70 3.15
CA TRP A 5 -16.34 3.74 3.87
C TRP A 5 -15.90 5.15 3.45
N ILE A 6 -14.59 5.39 3.37
CA ILE A 6 -14.04 6.68 2.92
C ILE A 6 -14.43 6.98 1.47
N ILE A 7 -14.31 6.01 0.56
CA ILE A 7 -14.69 6.20 -0.86
C ILE A 7 -16.18 6.52 -0.99
N MET A 8 -17.05 5.79 -0.28
CA MET A 8 -18.49 5.99 -0.38
C MET A 8 -18.94 7.35 0.17
N ARG A 9 -18.22 7.90 1.15
CA ARG A 9 -18.59 9.16 1.79
C ARG A 9 -17.96 10.38 1.12
N TYR A 10 -16.70 10.27 0.70
CA TYR A 10 -15.90 11.40 0.23
C TYR A 10 -15.44 11.29 -1.23
N GLY A 11 -15.57 10.13 -1.84
CA GLY A 11 -15.26 9.95 -3.24
C GLY A 11 -16.30 10.61 -4.16
N GLU A 12 -15.89 10.98 -5.36
CA GLU A 12 -16.78 11.47 -6.41
C GLU A 12 -17.43 10.32 -7.17
N PRO A 13 -18.59 10.52 -7.82
CA PRO A 13 -19.12 9.54 -8.76
C PRO A 13 -18.08 9.22 -9.83
N ALA A 14 -17.88 7.92 -10.12
CA ALA A 14 -16.94 7.52 -11.16
C ALA A 14 -17.38 8.10 -12.52
N PRO A 15 -16.47 8.66 -13.34
CA PRO A 15 -16.80 9.10 -14.69
C PRO A 15 -17.32 7.92 -15.52
N PHE A 16 -18.41 8.14 -16.22
CA PHE A 16 -19.06 7.11 -17.03
C PHE A 16 -19.40 7.67 -18.40
N SER A 17 -18.92 7.01 -19.45
CA SER A 17 -19.09 7.46 -20.83
C SER A 17 -19.93 6.52 -21.71
N GLY A 18 -20.72 5.61 -21.10
CA GLY A 18 -21.49 4.60 -21.83
C GLY A 18 -22.96 4.95 -21.99
N ASN A 19 -23.64 4.34 -22.98
CA ASN A 19 -25.09 4.44 -23.22
C ASN A 19 -25.93 3.65 -22.19
N SER A 20 -25.32 2.96 -21.24
CA SER A 20 -25.97 2.24 -20.17
C SER A 20 -25.97 3.03 -18.86
N ALA A 21 -26.95 2.81 -17.99
CA ALA A 21 -27.04 3.50 -16.73
C ALA A 21 -25.78 3.27 -15.88
N GLN A 22 -25.17 4.35 -15.42
CA GLN A 22 -24.04 4.26 -14.46
C GLN A 22 -24.48 3.51 -13.21
N PRO A 23 -23.70 2.54 -12.74
CA PRO A 23 -23.95 1.93 -11.44
C PRO A 23 -23.96 3.02 -10.34
N PRO A 24 -25.08 3.25 -9.64
CA PRO A 24 -25.25 4.45 -8.78
C PRO A 24 -24.32 4.48 -7.56
N HIS A 25 -23.61 3.39 -7.32
CA HIS A 25 -22.70 3.23 -6.18
C HIS A 25 -21.22 3.21 -6.56
N LEU A 26 -20.88 3.41 -7.84
CA LEU A 26 -19.49 3.43 -8.29
C LEU A 26 -18.87 4.81 -8.02
N ARG A 27 -17.83 4.85 -7.20
CA ARG A 27 -17.11 6.08 -6.84
C ARG A 27 -15.61 5.90 -7.02
N VAL A 28 -14.93 7.00 -7.34
CA VAL A 28 -13.46 7.07 -7.37
C VAL A 28 -12.92 7.42 -5.98
N TYR A 29 -11.65 7.13 -5.77
CA TYR A 29 -10.95 7.48 -4.53
C TYR A 29 -10.92 9.00 -4.37
N PRO A 30 -11.09 9.53 -3.13
CA PRO A 30 -10.99 10.97 -2.88
C PRO A 30 -9.62 11.53 -3.29
N THR A 31 -9.61 12.74 -3.82
CA THR A 31 -8.37 13.45 -4.14
C THR A 31 -7.55 13.74 -2.87
N ALA A 32 -6.26 14.04 -3.02
CA ALA A 32 -5.42 14.42 -1.89
C ALA A 32 -5.96 15.64 -1.14
N GLN A 33 -6.50 16.62 -1.86
CA GLN A 33 -7.15 17.80 -1.28
C GLN A 33 -8.32 17.39 -0.37
N VAL A 34 -9.19 16.51 -0.85
CA VAL A 34 -10.32 16.00 -0.06
C VAL A 34 -9.82 15.20 1.15
N LEU A 35 -8.83 14.31 0.96
CA LEU A 35 -8.23 13.53 2.07
C LEU A 35 -7.69 14.42 3.18
N GLY A 36 -7.06 15.55 2.82
CA GLY A 36 -6.52 16.52 3.78
C GLY A 36 -7.59 17.29 4.56
N THR A 37 -8.86 17.24 4.16
CA THR A 37 -9.98 17.91 4.84
C THR A 37 -10.89 16.98 5.63
N ILE A 38 -10.71 15.65 5.52
CA ILE A 38 -11.54 14.68 6.24
C ILE A 38 -11.31 14.82 7.75
N PRO A 39 -12.37 15.05 8.55
CA PRO A 39 -12.25 15.20 9.98
C PRO A 39 -11.77 13.90 10.66
N SER A 40 -11.02 14.05 11.76
CA SER A 40 -10.46 12.91 12.51
C SER A 40 -11.52 11.91 12.98
N TRP A 41 -12.70 12.39 13.38
CA TRP A 41 -13.80 11.52 13.82
C TRP A 41 -14.38 10.65 12.70
N ASP A 42 -14.30 11.06 11.45
CA ASP A 42 -14.75 10.24 10.32
C ASP A 42 -13.71 9.17 9.96
N TRP A 43 -12.41 9.45 10.15
CA TRP A 43 -11.37 8.41 10.13
C TRP A 43 -11.60 7.37 11.23
N HIS A 44 -11.93 7.82 12.44
CA HIS A 44 -12.25 6.92 13.54
C HIS A 44 -13.49 6.06 13.24
N ARG A 45 -14.57 6.65 12.71
CA ARG A 45 -15.76 5.90 12.24
C ARG A 45 -15.42 4.88 11.16
N ALA A 46 -14.47 5.18 10.27
CA ALA A 46 -13.95 4.26 9.29
C ALA A 46 -13.04 3.18 9.90
N ARG A 47 -12.77 3.21 11.21
CA ARG A 47 -11.86 2.32 11.95
C ARG A 47 -10.40 2.47 11.52
N VAL A 48 -10.00 3.68 11.23
CA VAL A 48 -8.60 4.06 10.98
C VAL A 48 -8.07 4.69 12.25
N ASP A 49 -6.99 4.15 12.77
CA ASP A 49 -6.31 4.69 13.95
C ASP A 49 -5.63 6.03 13.66
N SER A 50 -5.28 6.75 14.74
CA SER A 50 -4.70 8.09 14.64
C SER A 50 -3.35 8.12 13.92
N ALA A 51 -2.53 7.09 14.05
CA ALA A 51 -1.23 7.02 13.38
C ALA A 51 -1.38 6.91 11.86
N ARG A 52 -2.28 6.03 11.40
CA ARG A 52 -2.58 5.89 9.96
C ARG A 52 -3.25 7.14 9.38
N TYR A 53 -4.22 7.70 10.10
CA TYR A 53 -4.84 8.96 9.70
C TYR A 53 -3.80 10.08 9.57
N SER A 54 -2.90 10.22 10.54
CA SER A 54 -1.85 11.24 10.51
C SER A 54 -0.94 11.08 9.28
N ALA A 55 -0.53 9.85 8.96
CA ALA A 55 0.25 9.58 7.77
C ALA A 55 -0.46 10.00 6.47
N VAL A 56 -1.76 9.67 6.34
CA VAL A 56 -2.58 10.09 5.17
C VAL A 56 -2.71 11.62 5.10
N TYR A 57 -2.91 12.28 6.24
CA TYR A 57 -2.98 13.74 6.30
C TYR A 57 -1.67 14.39 5.83
N HIS A 58 -0.53 13.95 6.36
CA HIS A 58 0.79 14.47 5.95
C HIS A 58 1.12 14.17 4.48
N PHE A 59 0.71 13.01 3.98
CA PHE A 59 0.79 12.68 2.56
C PHE A 59 -0.03 13.67 1.71
N ALA A 60 -1.28 13.91 2.10
CA ALA A 60 -2.18 14.80 1.38
C ALA A 60 -1.62 16.24 1.26
N GLN A 61 -0.98 16.74 2.31
CA GLN A 61 -0.32 18.06 2.31
C GLN A 61 0.86 18.16 1.34
N ARG A 62 1.47 17.04 0.97
CA ARG A 62 2.65 16.97 0.10
C ARG A 62 2.35 16.42 -1.30
N ALA A 63 1.10 16.07 -1.58
CA ALA A 63 0.69 15.34 -2.79
C ALA A 63 1.19 15.99 -4.07
N ASP A 64 1.00 17.30 -4.25
CA ASP A 64 1.44 18.03 -5.46
C ASP A 64 2.96 17.96 -5.68
N ALA A 65 3.75 17.98 -4.59
CA ALA A 65 5.20 17.85 -4.68
C ALA A 65 5.60 16.42 -5.05
N LEU A 66 4.96 15.42 -4.46
CA LEU A 66 5.19 14.00 -4.75
C LEU A 66 4.80 13.66 -6.19
N GLU A 67 3.66 14.18 -6.68
CA GLU A 67 3.21 14.01 -8.06
C GLU A 67 4.22 14.61 -9.06
N ARG A 68 4.74 15.82 -8.78
CA ARG A 68 5.79 16.43 -9.64
C ARG A 68 7.07 15.59 -9.67
N LEU A 69 7.51 15.03 -8.54
CA LEU A 69 8.68 14.15 -8.51
C LEU A 69 8.44 12.89 -9.34
N GLY A 70 7.25 12.31 -9.23
CA GLY A 70 6.85 11.16 -10.02
C GLY A 70 6.77 11.46 -11.51
N ALA A 71 6.07 12.53 -11.90
CA ALA A 71 5.89 12.94 -13.29
C ALA A 71 7.21 13.25 -14.01
N THR A 72 8.21 13.72 -13.26
CA THR A 72 9.57 13.99 -13.81
C THR A 72 10.49 12.77 -13.78
N GLY A 73 10.03 11.60 -13.39
CA GLY A 73 10.81 10.36 -13.30
C GLY A 73 11.89 10.37 -12.20
N ARG A 74 11.82 11.30 -11.24
CA ARG A 74 12.79 11.42 -10.14
C ARG A 74 12.48 10.42 -9.02
N ILE A 75 12.46 9.14 -9.35
CA ILE A 75 11.96 8.08 -8.47
C ILE A 75 12.73 7.99 -7.14
N ALA A 76 14.05 8.15 -7.16
CA ALA A 76 14.84 8.15 -5.93
C ALA A 76 14.47 9.32 -4.99
N HIS A 77 14.18 10.49 -5.54
CA HIS A 77 13.72 11.64 -4.75
C HIS A 77 12.28 11.44 -4.27
N LEU A 78 11.43 10.82 -5.09
CA LEU A 78 10.07 10.45 -4.67
C LEU A 78 10.12 9.46 -3.50
N ALA A 79 10.97 8.44 -3.57
CA ALA A 79 11.15 7.47 -2.49
C ALA A 79 11.58 8.15 -1.18
N ALA A 80 12.60 9.02 -1.24
CA ALA A 80 13.07 9.78 -0.08
C ALA A 80 11.98 10.71 0.49
N ALA A 81 11.24 11.42 -0.38
CA ALA A 81 10.19 12.31 0.05
C ALA A 81 8.98 11.58 0.67
N LEU A 82 8.71 10.33 0.26
CA LEU A 82 7.73 9.46 0.90
C LEU A 82 8.20 8.98 2.27
N ASP A 83 9.47 8.57 2.39
CA ASP A 83 10.07 8.09 3.64
C ASP A 83 10.15 9.19 4.72
N ASP A 84 10.26 10.45 4.30
CA ASP A 84 10.20 11.62 5.18
C ASP A 84 8.80 11.90 5.77
N ILE A 85 7.77 11.18 5.35
CA ILE A 85 6.41 11.37 5.89
C ILE A 85 6.28 10.58 7.21
N PRO A 86 5.93 11.25 8.34
CA PRO A 86 5.70 10.55 9.60
C PRO A 86 4.68 9.42 9.47
N GLY A 87 5.06 8.21 9.87
CA GLY A 87 4.20 7.01 9.77
C GLY A 87 4.27 6.27 8.44
N VAL A 88 5.03 6.76 7.48
CA VAL A 88 5.39 6.03 6.24
C VAL A 88 6.76 5.39 6.45
N GLY A 89 6.85 4.10 6.25
CA GLY A 89 8.10 3.34 6.37
C GLY A 89 8.45 2.61 5.08
N PRO A 90 9.55 1.83 5.07
CA PRO A 90 10.06 1.14 3.87
C PRO A 90 9.01 0.30 3.14
N TRP A 91 8.13 -0.36 3.88
CA TRP A 91 7.01 -1.12 3.30
C TRP A 91 6.08 -0.21 2.49
N SER A 92 5.65 0.91 3.09
CA SER A 92 4.72 1.83 2.43
C SER A 92 5.35 2.53 1.23
N VAL A 93 6.63 2.89 1.31
CA VAL A 93 7.40 3.46 0.19
C VAL A 93 7.44 2.46 -0.98
N ALA A 94 7.79 1.21 -0.70
CA ALA A 94 7.86 0.18 -1.74
C ALA A 94 6.49 -0.04 -2.42
N GLU A 95 5.41 -0.19 -1.63
CA GLU A 95 4.05 -0.34 -2.16
C GLU A 95 3.62 0.86 -3.01
N ALA A 96 3.93 2.09 -2.56
CA ALA A 96 3.64 3.29 -3.33
C ALA A 96 4.38 3.32 -4.68
N LEU A 97 5.66 2.99 -4.70
CA LEU A 97 6.46 2.94 -5.94
C LEU A 97 6.01 1.83 -6.89
N GLN A 98 5.59 0.68 -6.36
CA GLN A 98 5.02 -0.39 -7.16
C GLN A 98 3.72 0.05 -7.82
N GLY A 99 2.81 0.66 -7.04
CA GLY A 99 1.52 1.12 -7.54
C GLY A 99 1.62 2.30 -8.51
N PHE A 100 2.52 3.24 -8.22
CA PHE A 100 2.65 4.47 -9.00
C PHE A 100 3.38 4.28 -10.33
N CYS A 101 4.53 3.60 -10.33
CA CYS A 101 5.38 3.47 -11.52
C CYS A 101 5.78 2.04 -11.88
N GLY A 102 5.20 1.03 -11.23
CA GLY A 102 5.56 -0.36 -11.46
C GLY A 102 7.05 -0.64 -11.18
N HIS A 103 7.61 -0.02 -10.11
CA HIS A 103 9.05 -0.07 -9.85
C HIS A 103 9.56 -1.51 -9.76
N PRO A 104 10.50 -1.92 -10.62
CA PRO A 104 10.85 -3.34 -10.79
C PRO A 104 11.63 -3.92 -9.61
N ASP A 105 12.18 -3.08 -8.76
CA ASP A 105 13.11 -3.48 -7.69
C ASP A 105 12.68 -3.04 -6.27
N ALA A 106 11.51 -2.39 -6.12
CA ALA A 106 11.00 -1.96 -4.82
C ALA A 106 10.37 -3.15 -4.08
N VAL A 107 11.13 -3.77 -3.18
CA VAL A 107 10.67 -4.90 -2.35
C VAL A 107 10.02 -4.36 -1.08
N SER A 108 8.84 -4.89 -0.73
CA SER A 108 8.07 -4.51 0.46
C SER A 108 8.67 -5.12 1.74
N VAL A 109 9.79 -4.57 2.18
CA VAL A 109 10.47 -4.96 3.43
C VAL A 109 9.58 -4.60 4.63
N GLY A 110 9.47 -5.49 5.60
CA GLY A 110 8.58 -5.36 6.74
C GLY A 110 7.17 -5.92 6.49
N ASP A 111 6.91 -6.54 5.35
CA ASP A 111 5.67 -7.26 5.12
C ASP A 111 5.61 -8.54 5.96
N TYR A 112 4.49 -8.74 6.63
CA TYR A 112 4.30 -9.86 7.55
C TYR A 112 4.45 -11.26 6.90
N HIS A 113 4.19 -11.36 5.61
CA HIS A 113 4.19 -12.66 4.91
C HIS A 113 5.27 -12.80 3.85
N LEU A 114 5.74 -11.70 3.27
CA LEU A 114 6.54 -11.69 2.07
C LEU A 114 7.88 -12.42 2.25
N ALA A 115 8.63 -12.09 3.30
CA ALA A 115 9.91 -12.73 3.58
C ALA A 115 9.78 -14.26 3.68
N HIS A 116 8.76 -14.72 4.40
CA HIS A 116 8.49 -16.16 4.51
C HIS A 116 8.07 -16.80 3.20
N THR A 117 7.33 -16.09 2.35
CA THR A 117 6.89 -16.59 1.03
C THR A 117 8.09 -16.73 0.10
N VAL A 118 8.97 -15.74 0.06
CA VAL A 118 10.21 -15.78 -0.73
C VAL A 118 11.15 -16.88 -0.22
N GLY A 119 11.36 -16.96 1.10
CA GLY A 119 12.17 -18.02 1.69
C GLY A 119 11.67 -19.41 1.29
N PHE A 120 10.38 -19.64 1.45
CA PHE A 120 9.78 -20.93 1.09
C PHE A 120 9.91 -21.25 -0.41
N ALA A 121 9.75 -20.24 -1.27
CA ALA A 121 9.88 -20.40 -2.72
C ALA A 121 11.29 -20.84 -3.16
N PHE A 122 12.33 -20.30 -2.51
CA PHE A 122 13.71 -20.56 -2.89
C PHE A 122 14.36 -21.73 -2.15
N THR A 123 13.99 -21.95 -0.89
CA THR A 123 14.68 -22.90 -0.01
C THR A 123 13.79 -23.98 0.63
N GLY A 124 12.46 -23.83 0.48
CA GLY A 124 11.49 -24.68 1.21
C GLY A 124 11.33 -24.29 2.69
N GLU A 125 12.03 -23.26 3.17
CA GLU A 125 12.01 -22.83 4.56
C GLU A 125 11.61 -21.37 4.73
N ARG A 126 11.27 -20.98 5.96
CA ARG A 126 10.97 -19.58 6.28
C ARG A 126 12.26 -18.77 6.40
N THR A 127 12.18 -17.49 6.07
CA THR A 127 13.26 -16.55 6.32
C THR A 127 12.70 -15.21 6.84
N ASP A 128 13.56 -14.37 7.37
CA ASP A 128 13.30 -12.97 7.72
C ASP A 128 13.55 -12.03 6.52
N ASP A 129 13.38 -10.74 6.72
CA ASP A 129 13.61 -9.73 5.69
C ASP A 129 15.06 -9.72 5.19
N ALA A 130 16.02 -9.89 6.10
CA ALA A 130 17.44 -9.96 5.74
C ALA A 130 17.75 -11.18 4.85
N GLY A 131 17.18 -12.34 5.19
CA GLY A 131 17.27 -13.56 4.38
C GLY A 131 16.58 -13.39 3.02
N MET A 132 15.41 -12.80 3.00
CA MET A 132 14.71 -12.48 1.76
C MET A 132 15.56 -11.61 0.83
N LEU A 133 16.14 -10.53 1.36
CA LEU A 133 17.00 -9.64 0.57
C LEU A 133 18.27 -10.36 0.05
N ARG A 134 18.86 -11.28 0.83
CA ARG A 134 19.97 -12.11 0.35
C ARG A 134 19.54 -13.03 -0.80
N LEU A 135 18.40 -13.69 -0.68
CA LEU A 135 17.87 -14.58 -1.73
C LEU A 135 17.54 -13.79 -3.01
N LEU A 136 17.09 -12.57 -2.88
CA LEU A 136 16.76 -11.68 -4.01
C LEU A 136 17.97 -10.91 -4.57
N ALA A 137 19.13 -10.92 -3.91
CA ALA A 137 20.33 -10.18 -4.32
C ALA A 137 20.78 -10.48 -5.77
N PRO A 138 20.76 -11.74 -6.27
CA PRO A 138 21.10 -12.03 -7.66
C PRO A 138 20.18 -11.37 -8.69
N TYR A 139 19.01 -10.92 -8.28
CA TYR A 139 18.00 -10.29 -9.12
C TYR A 139 17.94 -8.77 -8.96
N ALA A 140 19.02 -8.14 -8.48
CA ALA A 140 19.09 -6.69 -8.31
C ALA A 140 18.65 -5.96 -9.61
N GLY A 141 17.80 -4.93 -9.44
CA GLY A 141 17.11 -4.25 -10.55
C GLY A 141 15.76 -4.89 -10.93
N HIS A 142 15.48 -6.12 -10.49
CA HIS A 142 14.26 -6.87 -10.81
C HIS A 142 13.66 -7.61 -9.61
N ARG A 143 14.11 -7.32 -8.40
CA ARG A 143 13.72 -8.06 -7.19
C ARG A 143 12.20 -8.11 -6.98
N GLN A 144 11.50 -6.99 -7.21
CA GLN A 144 10.05 -6.94 -7.11
C GLN A 144 9.35 -7.77 -8.22
N ARG A 145 9.93 -7.84 -9.42
CA ARG A 145 9.39 -8.71 -10.48
C ARG A 145 9.47 -10.18 -10.09
N VAL A 146 10.58 -10.60 -9.46
CA VAL A 146 10.73 -11.97 -8.94
C VAL A 146 9.70 -12.25 -7.84
N VAL A 147 9.53 -11.32 -6.91
CA VAL A 147 8.48 -11.42 -5.88
C VAL A 147 7.11 -11.60 -6.53
N ARG A 148 6.79 -10.79 -7.53
CA ARG A 148 5.52 -10.88 -8.25
C ARG A 148 5.33 -12.23 -8.92
N LEU A 149 6.35 -12.76 -9.58
CA LEU A 149 6.31 -14.09 -10.20
C LEU A 149 6.07 -15.20 -9.17
N ILE A 150 6.70 -15.15 -8.00
CA ILE A 150 6.46 -16.10 -6.91
C ILE A 150 5.00 -16.06 -6.45
N GLN A 151 4.43 -14.86 -6.29
CA GLN A 151 3.05 -14.68 -5.89
C GLN A 151 2.05 -15.19 -6.94
N GLU A 152 2.29 -14.88 -8.22
CA GLU A 152 1.46 -15.32 -9.35
C GLU A 152 1.55 -16.83 -9.59
N ALA A 153 2.71 -17.44 -9.34
CA ALA A 153 2.88 -18.90 -9.39
C ALA A 153 2.10 -19.62 -8.28
N GLY A 154 1.48 -18.85 -7.35
CA GLY A 154 0.70 -19.42 -6.27
C GLY A 154 1.55 -20.11 -5.19
N ILE A 155 2.87 -19.92 -5.21
CA ILE A 155 3.76 -20.46 -4.18
C ILE A 155 3.44 -19.76 -2.86
N ARG A 156 2.93 -20.55 -1.91
CA ARG A 156 2.55 -20.05 -0.59
C ARG A 156 3.13 -20.93 0.49
N LYS A 157 3.63 -20.31 1.56
CA LYS A 157 4.00 -21.05 2.76
C LYS A 157 2.77 -21.79 3.32
N PRO A 158 2.93 -22.97 3.89
CA PRO A 158 1.88 -23.60 4.66
C PRO A 158 1.38 -22.68 5.78
N ARG A 159 0.07 -22.57 5.92
CA ARG A 159 -0.54 -21.74 6.98
C ARG A 159 -0.59 -22.56 8.27
N TYR A 160 0.15 -22.10 9.27
CA TYR A 160 0.10 -22.64 10.62
C TYR A 160 -0.31 -21.51 11.58
N GLY A 161 -1.34 -21.71 12.35
CA GLY A 161 -1.76 -20.79 13.41
C GLY A 161 -3.26 -20.45 13.41
N ALA A 162 -3.76 -20.07 14.59
CA ALA A 162 -5.12 -19.62 14.78
C ALA A 162 -5.36 -18.29 14.04
N ARG A 163 -6.59 -18.06 13.56
CA ARG A 163 -6.98 -16.76 13.03
C ARG A 163 -7.00 -15.76 14.18
N ILE A 164 -6.24 -14.69 14.07
CA ILE A 164 -6.33 -13.57 15.00
C ILE A 164 -7.67 -12.88 14.73
N SER A 165 -8.53 -12.78 15.77
CA SER A 165 -9.73 -11.94 15.72
C SER A 165 -9.31 -10.48 15.69
N ILE A 166 -9.86 -9.70 14.76
CA ILE A 166 -9.64 -8.26 14.71
C ILE A 166 -10.41 -7.66 15.91
N PRO A 167 -9.75 -6.92 16.82
CA PRO A 167 -10.44 -6.25 17.92
C PRO A 167 -11.52 -5.31 17.37
N ASP A 168 -12.70 -5.36 17.97
CA ASP A 168 -13.78 -4.42 17.68
C ASP A 168 -13.65 -3.19 18.58
N TYR A 169 -13.27 -2.05 18.01
CA TYR A 169 -13.09 -0.80 18.72
C TYR A 169 -14.34 0.09 18.72
N ARG A 170 -15.53 -0.45 18.43
CA ARG A 170 -16.77 0.34 18.33
C ARG A 170 -17.35 0.77 19.66
N ASP A 171 -16.91 0.16 20.74
CA ASP A 171 -17.46 0.38 22.09
C ASP A 171 -16.57 1.28 22.98
N PHE A 172 -15.74 2.14 22.37
CA PHE A 172 -14.96 3.15 23.08
C PHE A 172 -15.30 4.56 22.61
#